data_1cc143c4fc7042c22c99a9b2d2b9f2f8
#
_entry.id   1cc143c4fc7042c22c99a9b2d2b9f2f8
#
_cell.length_a   1.000
_cell.length_b   1.000
_cell.length_c   1.000
_cell.angle_alpha   90.00
_cell.angle_beta   90.00
_cell.angle_gamma   90.00
#
_symmetry.space_group_name_H-M   'P 1'
#
loop_
_entity.id
_entity.type
_entity.pdbx_description
1 polymer ?
#
loop_
_entity_poly.entity_id
_entity_poly.type
_entity_poly.pdbx_seq_one_letter_code
_entity_poly.pdbx_strand_id
1 'polypeptide(L)'
;MKKVLMALTALVMILSLATCSSAEDETTVRAVITFETEDTVQGVDAPEIPAGTLSAEVFGFDSNQVYAVYSAPDVKSIRGAGGKSKVSTNDWVQVFGREGDWLLVQYDVKDSFYRIGYISAKAIPSGMSVPDLSLTNDAVVTMESVKVTDDPLGNQNTLVEIPADSHVTRLGTMGDWSYIEGTSEDKLYRGFVLSSTLSDTMVVYSVEEAKRVLEGDWNVYAGDAGSADHLRFDNSGNIYGRLSEDTAEWSGQWAIYKYDASQKAYWNDPEFELTIYRDTGTFTYGLRICWEPYGTNGASYALILSEEGRNSGLVLCK
;
A
#
# COMPACT_ATOMS: atom_id res chain seq x y z
N MET A 1 -48.00 -40.74 -24.34
CA MET A 1 -47.58 -40.05 -25.56
C MET A 1 -47.89 -38.57 -25.38
N LYS A 2 -46.93 -37.78 -24.91
CA LYS A 2 -47.02 -36.33 -24.86
C LYS A 2 -45.89 -35.77 -25.70
N LYS A 3 -46.27 -35.00 -26.70
CA LYS A 3 -45.38 -34.37 -27.69
C LYS A 3 -44.65 -33.23 -27.02
N VAL A 4 -43.30 -33.28 -27.08
CA VAL A 4 -42.42 -32.16 -26.69
C VAL A 4 -42.42 -31.20 -27.89
N LEU A 5 -42.85 -29.97 -27.65
CA LEU A 5 -42.81 -28.87 -28.61
C LEU A 5 -41.50 -28.12 -28.39
N MET A 6 -40.54 -28.30 -29.32
CA MET A 6 -39.32 -27.50 -29.37
C MET A 6 -39.71 -26.10 -29.91
N ALA A 7 -39.55 -25.09 -29.10
CA ALA A 7 -39.58 -23.70 -29.55
C ALA A 7 -38.19 -23.23 -29.87
N LEU A 8 -37.92 -23.02 -31.16
CA LEU A 8 -36.73 -22.42 -31.71
C LEU A 8 -36.90 -20.91 -31.64
N THR A 9 -36.28 -20.23 -30.74
CA THR A 9 -36.27 -18.76 -30.70
C THR A 9 -35.06 -18.24 -31.46
N ALA A 10 -35.33 -17.52 -32.53
CA ALA A 10 -34.31 -16.89 -33.36
C ALA A 10 -33.71 -15.68 -32.66
N LEU A 11 -32.39 -15.65 -32.67
CA LEU A 11 -31.57 -14.54 -32.24
C LEU A 11 -31.73 -13.36 -33.23
N VAL A 12 -32.33 -12.28 -32.79
CA VAL A 12 -32.36 -11.03 -33.56
C VAL A 12 -31.23 -10.14 -33.09
N MET A 13 -30.14 -10.08 -33.87
CA MET A 13 -29.14 -9.05 -33.71
C MET A 13 -29.71 -7.71 -34.21
N ILE A 14 -29.92 -6.78 -33.31
CA ILE A 14 -30.14 -5.39 -33.67
C ILE A 14 -28.80 -4.67 -33.64
N LEU A 15 -28.21 -4.48 -34.82
CA LEU A 15 -27.05 -3.63 -35.04
C LEU A 15 -27.55 -2.20 -35.23
N SER A 16 -27.52 -1.37 -34.19
CA SER A 16 -27.73 0.07 -34.30
C SER A 16 -26.43 0.77 -34.68
N LEU A 17 -26.30 1.13 -35.93
CA LEU A 17 -25.28 2.06 -36.43
C LEU A 17 -25.66 3.48 -35.98
N ALA A 18 -24.99 4.00 -34.98
CA ALA A 18 -24.99 5.42 -34.68
C ALA A 18 -23.87 6.10 -35.49
N THR A 19 -24.25 7.00 -36.37
CA THR A 19 -23.36 7.86 -37.13
C THR A 19 -22.72 8.89 -36.21
N CYS A 20 -21.40 8.89 -36.16
CA CYS A 20 -20.61 9.81 -35.38
C CYS A 20 -20.48 11.14 -36.13
N SER A 21 -20.81 12.24 -35.43
CA SER A 21 -20.38 13.59 -35.75
C SER A 21 -19.24 13.95 -34.79
N SER A 22 -18.14 14.41 -35.35
CA SER A 22 -16.87 14.68 -34.69
C SER A 22 -16.91 15.75 -33.60
N ALA A 23 -16.43 15.40 -32.40
CA ALA A 23 -15.70 16.29 -31.49
C ALA A 23 -14.79 15.40 -30.64
N GLU A 24 -13.52 15.75 -30.64
CA GLU A 24 -12.45 15.05 -29.92
C GLU A 24 -12.69 15.12 -28.42
N ASP A 25 -12.91 13.97 -27.78
CA ASP A 25 -12.69 13.77 -26.36
C ASP A 25 -12.33 12.30 -26.17
N GLU A 26 -11.08 12.03 -25.76
CA GLU A 26 -10.58 10.67 -25.52
C GLU A 26 -11.19 10.10 -24.24
N THR A 27 -12.41 9.64 -24.35
CA THR A 27 -13.02 8.79 -23.31
C THR A 27 -12.78 7.34 -23.72
N THR A 28 -11.86 6.68 -23.07
CA THR A 28 -11.63 5.24 -23.24
C THR A 28 -12.90 4.49 -22.84
N VAL A 29 -13.72 4.13 -23.82
CA VAL A 29 -14.87 3.27 -23.59
C VAL A 29 -14.35 1.86 -23.33
N ARG A 30 -14.31 1.43 -22.08
CA ARG A 30 -14.17 0.02 -21.74
C ARG A 30 -15.40 -0.71 -22.26
N ALA A 31 -15.21 -1.60 -23.21
CA ALA A 31 -16.25 -2.53 -23.61
C ALA A 31 -16.51 -3.50 -22.45
N VAL A 32 -17.65 -3.36 -21.80
CA VAL A 32 -18.14 -4.37 -20.86
C VAL A 32 -18.58 -5.56 -21.71
N ILE A 33 -17.81 -6.63 -21.71
CA ILE A 33 -18.23 -7.90 -22.29
C ILE A 33 -19.05 -8.62 -21.24
N THR A 34 -20.35 -8.50 -21.31
CA THR A 34 -21.26 -9.31 -20.49
C THR A 34 -21.35 -10.69 -21.14
N PHE A 35 -20.77 -11.69 -20.51
CA PHE A 35 -21.05 -13.08 -20.88
C PHE A 35 -22.34 -13.51 -20.17
N GLU A 36 -23.44 -13.54 -20.89
CA GLU A 36 -24.62 -14.30 -20.46
C GLU A 36 -24.31 -15.80 -20.64
N THR A 37 -23.82 -16.44 -19.62
CA THR A 37 -23.92 -17.90 -19.53
C THR A 37 -25.30 -18.22 -18.94
N GLU A 38 -26.03 -19.15 -19.54
CA GLU A 38 -27.39 -19.57 -19.11
C GLU A 38 -27.44 -20.20 -17.70
N ASP A 39 -26.30 -20.36 -17.04
CA ASP A 39 -26.18 -20.71 -15.63
C ASP A 39 -25.81 -19.46 -14.80
N THR A 40 -26.68 -18.46 -14.80
CA THR A 40 -26.67 -17.45 -13.77
C THR A 40 -26.88 -18.15 -12.44
N VAL A 41 -25.91 -18.02 -11.54
CA VAL A 41 -26.07 -18.37 -10.14
C VAL A 41 -27.22 -17.53 -9.60
N GLN A 42 -28.44 -18.07 -9.65
CA GLN A 42 -29.63 -17.38 -9.21
C GLN A 42 -29.53 -17.20 -7.69
N GLY A 43 -29.45 -15.97 -7.25
CA GLY A 43 -29.81 -15.60 -5.90
C GLY A 43 -28.68 -15.39 -4.91
N VAL A 44 -27.47 -15.09 -5.37
CA VAL A 44 -26.43 -14.60 -4.46
C VAL A 44 -26.30 -13.09 -4.65
N ASP A 45 -26.78 -12.32 -3.69
CA ASP A 45 -26.57 -10.89 -3.64
C ASP A 45 -25.11 -10.63 -3.20
N ALA A 46 -24.20 -10.62 -4.17
CA ALA A 46 -22.84 -10.16 -3.93
C ALA A 46 -22.91 -8.68 -3.49
N PRO A 47 -22.15 -8.26 -2.45
CA PRO A 47 -22.18 -6.88 -2.02
C PRO A 47 -21.67 -5.98 -3.15
N GLU A 48 -22.32 -4.83 -3.32
CA GLU A 48 -21.83 -3.82 -4.25
C GLU A 48 -20.44 -3.33 -3.77
N ILE A 49 -19.48 -3.29 -4.69
CA ILE A 49 -18.15 -2.76 -4.40
C ILE A 49 -18.22 -1.23 -4.51
N PRO A 50 -17.97 -0.50 -3.39
CA PRO A 50 -17.98 0.95 -3.42
C PRO A 50 -16.95 1.53 -4.40
N ALA A 51 -17.26 2.69 -4.98
CA ALA A 51 -16.37 3.35 -5.92
C ALA A 51 -14.97 3.61 -5.32
N GLY A 52 -13.94 3.37 -6.11
CA GLY A 52 -12.55 3.54 -5.70
C GLY A 52 -11.59 3.11 -6.81
N THR A 53 -10.31 2.95 -6.49
CA THR A 53 -9.33 2.41 -7.44
C THR A 53 -9.43 0.89 -7.56
N LEU A 54 -9.96 0.22 -6.53
CA LEU A 54 -10.25 -1.21 -6.57
C LEU A 54 -11.67 -1.41 -7.11
N SER A 55 -11.80 -2.25 -8.14
CA SER A 55 -13.06 -2.69 -8.69
C SER A 55 -13.03 -4.20 -8.88
N ALA A 56 -14.18 -4.85 -8.78
CA ALA A 56 -14.27 -6.30 -8.93
C ALA A 56 -15.39 -6.69 -9.87
N GLU A 57 -15.25 -7.86 -10.50
CA GLU A 57 -16.25 -8.50 -11.34
C GLU A 57 -16.63 -9.84 -10.73
N VAL A 58 -17.90 -10.24 -10.86
CA VAL A 58 -18.38 -11.53 -10.38
C VAL A 58 -17.99 -12.62 -11.37
N PHE A 59 -17.35 -13.67 -10.88
CA PHE A 59 -17.01 -14.86 -11.64
C PHE A 59 -17.64 -16.10 -11.01
N GLY A 60 -18.11 -17.02 -11.83
CA GLY A 60 -18.41 -18.39 -11.41
C GLY A 60 -17.14 -19.23 -11.52
N PHE A 61 -16.80 -19.96 -10.48
CA PHE A 61 -15.71 -20.94 -10.54
C PHE A 61 -16.26 -22.36 -10.71
N ASP A 62 -15.60 -23.15 -11.54
CA ASP A 62 -15.88 -24.57 -11.60
C ASP A 62 -15.49 -25.27 -10.30
N SER A 63 -16.40 -26.03 -9.82
CA SER A 63 -16.71 -26.67 -8.58
C SER A 63 -15.67 -27.59 -7.92
N ASN A 64 -15.88 -27.86 -6.65
CA ASN A 64 -15.28 -28.89 -5.78
C ASN A 64 -13.83 -28.65 -5.32
N GLN A 65 -13.27 -27.49 -5.55
CA GLN A 65 -11.95 -27.15 -5.04
C GLN A 65 -12.06 -26.19 -3.87
N VAL A 66 -11.14 -26.32 -2.93
CA VAL A 66 -11.03 -25.44 -1.77
C VAL A 66 -9.63 -24.82 -1.77
N TYR A 67 -9.58 -23.50 -1.82
CA TYR A 67 -8.33 -22.77 -1.79
C TYR A 67 -8.11 -22.12 -0.42
N ALA A 68 -6.87 -22.16 0.06
CA ALA A 68 -6.48 -21.35 1.20
C ALA A 68 -6.43 -19.87 0.81
N VAL A 69 -6.89 -18.99 1.72
CA VAL A 69 -6.89 -17.54 1.50
C VAL A 69 -5.81 -16.90 2.38
N TYR A 70 -5.04 -16.04 1.76
CA TYR A 70 -3.93 -15.28 2.34
C TYR A 70 -4.23 -13.78 2.26
N SER A 71 -3.68 -13.00 3.17
CA SER A 71 -3.88 -11.55 3.14
C SER A 71 -3.05 -10.85 2.07
N ALA A 72 -1.92 -11.44 1.65
CA ALA A 72 -1.04 -10.91 0.61
C ALA A 72 -0.61 -12.04 -0.34
N PRO A 73 -0.03 -11.74 -1.52
CA PRO A 73 0.37 -12.72 -2.51
C PRO A 73 1.64 -13.50 -2.09
N ASP A 74 1.64 -14.01 -0.88
CA ASP A 74 2.71 -14.82 -0.27
C ASP A 74 2.10 -15.88 0.66
N VAL A 75 2.54 -17.13 0.52
CA VAL A 75 2.13 -18.26 1.38
C VAL A 75 2.52 -18.09 2.85
N LYS A 76 3.45 -17.20 3.16
CA LYS A 76 3.89 -16.87 4.51
C LYS A 76 3.10 -15.71 5.13
N SER A 77 2.30 -14.99 4.32
CA SER A 77 1.52 -13.85 4.79
C SER A 77 0.50 -14.24 5.86
N ILE A 78 -0.02 -13.24 6.56
CA ILE A 78 -1.06 -13.45 7.57
C ILE A 78 -2.31 -14.07 6.90
N ARG A 79 -2.98 -14.95 7.61
CA ARG A 79 -4.25 -15.55 7.19
C ARG A 79 -5.34 -15.23 8.21
N GLY A 80 -6.48 -14.81 7.72
CA GLY A 80 -7.66 -14.60 8.55
C GLY A 80 -8.15 -15.88 9.24
N ALA A 81 -9.13 -15.73 10.14
CA ALA A 81 -9.73 -16.84 10.93
C ALA A 81 -8.70 -17.71 11.68
N GLY A 82 -7.65 -17.09 12.24
CA GLY A 82 -6.60 -17.82 12.94
C GLY A 82 -5.87 -18.85 12.06
N GLY A 83 -5.62 -18.52 10.80
CA GLY A 83 -4.95 -19.37 9.83
C GLY A 83 -5.86 -20.37 9.11
N LYS A 84 -7.19 -20.27 9.30
CA LYS A 84 -8.16 -21.22 8.72
C LYS A 84 -8.93 -20.69 7.51
N SER A 85 -8.67 -19.44 7.09
CA SER A 85 -9.37 -18.86 5.93
C SER A 85 -9.27 -19.73 4.70
N LYS A 86 -10.43 -20.06 4.12
CA LYS A 86 -10.57 -20.87 2.91
C LYS A 86 -11.77 -20.38 2.11
N VAL A 87 -11.70 -20.52 0.81
CA VAL A 87 -12.82 -20.33 -0.11
C VAL A 87 -13.13 -21.64 -0.82
N SER A 88 -14.41 -21.96 -0.94
CA SER A 88 -14.89 -23.02 -1.83
C SER A 88 -15.24 -22.40 -3.17
N THR A 89 -14.85 -23.06 -4.25
CA THR A 89 -15.15 -22.62 -5.61
C THR A 89 -16.56 -23.03 -6.10
N ASN A 90 -17.38 -23.61 -5.22
CA ASN A 90 -18.78 -23.94 -5.53
C ASN A 90 -19.71 -22.74 -5.48
N ASP A 91 -19.26 -21.65 -4.86
CA ASP A 91 -20.00 -20.42 -4.67
C ASP A 91 -19.45 -19.31 -5.59
N TRP A 92 -20.12 -18.18 -5.62
CA TRP A 92 -19.65 -17.02 -6.33
C TRP A 92 -18.40 -16.43 -5.65
N VAL A 93 -17.54 -15.80 -6.44
CA VAL A 93 -16.49 -14.90 -5.97
C VAL A 93 -16.52 -13.63 -6.82
N GLN A 94 -16.20 -12.51 -6.19
CA GLN A 94 -15.84 -11.27 -6.89
C GLN A 94 -14.32 -11.22 -7.03
N VAL A 95 -13.83 -10.95 -8.23
CA VAL A 95 -12.39 -10.92 -8.53
C VAL A 95 -11.98 -9.47 -8.80
N PHE A 96 -11.05 -8.96 -8.02
CA PHE A 96 -10.45 -7.64 -8.22
C PHE A 96 -9.36 -7.65 -9.31
N GLY A 97 -8.66 -8.75 -9.46
CA GLY A 97 -7.63 -8.90 -10.47
C GLY A 97 -6.60 -9.96 -10.11
N ARG A 98 -5.65 -10.13 -11.03
CA ARG A 98 -4.54 -11.07 -10.92
C ARG A 98 -3.23 -10.34 -10.60
N GLU A 99 -2.45 -10.90 -9.69
CA GLU A 99 -1.09 -10.47 -9.36
C GLU A 99 -0.15 -11.69 -9.41
N GLY A 100 0.56 -11.85 -10.52
CA GLY A 100 1.40 -13.02 -10.76
C GLY A 100 0.61 -14.35 -10.69
N ASP A 101 0.95 -15.22 -9.74
CA ASP A 101 0.29 -16.50 -9.51
C ASP A 101 -0.89 -16.42 -8.52
N TRP A 102 -1.38 -15.21 -8.23
CA TRP A 102 -2.41 -14.95 -7.24
C TRP A 102 -3.60 -14.19 -7.83
N LEU A 103 -4.78 -14.40 -7.21
CA LEU A 103 -6.00 -13.63 -7.46
C LEU A 103 -6.41 -12.96 -6.16
N LEU A 104 -6.70 -11.67 -6.21
CA LEU A 104 -7.40 -10.98 -5.14
C LEU A 104 -8.90 -11.17 -5.35
N VAL A 105 -9.56 -11.80 -4.38
CA VAL A 105 -10.99 -12.14 -4.46
C VAL A 105 -11.73 -11.72 -3.21
N GLN A 106 -13.03 -11.41 -3.37
CA GLN A 106 -13.99 -11.37 -2.27
C GLN A 106 -14.93 -12.58 -2.39
N TYR A 107 -15.26 -13.17 -1.27
CA TYR A 107 -16.15 -14.33 -1.19
C TYR A 107 -17.00 -14.29 0.06
N ASP A 108 -18.15 -14.93 0.01
CA ASP A 108 -19.06 -15.13 1.13
C ASP A 108 -18.54 -16.22 2.07
N VAL A 109 -18.62 -15.94 3.37
CA VAL A 109 -18.29 -16.93 4.42
C VAL A 109 -19.56 -17.45 5.05
N LYS A 110 -20.47 -16.57 5.45
CA LYS A 110 -21.74 -16.86 6.11
C LYS A 110 -22.48 -15.56 6.45
N ASP A 111 -23.77 -15.48 6.18
CA ASP A 111 -24.70 -14.47 6.72
C ASP A 111 -24.14 -13.04 6.78
N SER A 112 -23.83 -12.44 5.65
CA SER A 112 -23.20 -11.11 5.53
C SER A 112 -21.77 -11.02 6.10
N PHE A 113 -21.09 -12.14 6.23
CA PHE A 113 -19.66 -12.24 6.47
C PHE A 113 -18.93 -12.46 5.16
N TYR A 114 -18.12 -11.51 4.76
CA TYR A 114 -17.30 -11.60 3.56
C TYR A 114 -15.83 -11.62 3.94
N ARG A 115 -14.98 -12.01 3.01
CA ARG A 115 -13.54 -11.87 3.13
C ARG A 115 -12.95 -11.45 1.80
N ILE A 116 -11.96 -10.57 1.87
CA ILE A 116 -11.13 -10.20 0.74
C ILE A 116 -9.73 -10.74 1.01
N GLY A 117 -9.15 -11.45 0.04
CA GLY A 117 -7.81 -11.99 0.17
C GLY A 117 -7.34 -12.72 -1.07
N TYR A 118 -6.14 -13.23 -1.01
CA TYR A 118 -5.46 -13.85 -2.13
C TYR A 118 -5.64 -15.36 -2.14
N ILE A 119 -6.01 -15.89 -3.30
CA ILE A 119 -6.00 -17.31 -3.60
C ILE A 119 -5.06 -17.60 -4.77
N SER A 120 -4.70 -18.85 -4.99
CA SER A 120 -3.90 -19.24 -6.15
C SER A 120 -4.64 -18.94 -7.46
N ALA A 121 -3.95 -18.37 -8.44
CA ALA A 121 -4.46 -18.14 -9.79
C ALA A 121 -4.81 -19.45 -10.54
N LYS A 122 -4.44 -20.62 -10.01
CA LYS A 122 -4.89 -21.92 -10.49
C LYS A 122 -6.39 -22.13 -10.36
N ALA A 123 -7.06 -21.28 -9.59
CA ALA A 123 -8.52 -21.26 -9.48
C ALA A 123 -9.21 -20.76 -10.77
N ILE A 124 -8.51 -20.07 -11.66
CA ILE A 124 -9.08 -19.56 -12.91
C ILE A 124 -9.47 -20.74 -13.81
N PRO A 125 -10.76 -20.84 -14.22
CA PRO A 125 -11.20 -21.85 -15.16
C PRO A 125 -10.45 -21.77 -16.48
N SER A 126 -10.30 -22.91 -17.14
CA SER A 126 -9.65 -22.99 -18.46
C SER A 126 -10.40 -22.12 -19.48
N GLY A 127 -9.65 -21.27 -20.18
CA GLY A 127 -10.21 -20.37 -21.18
C GLY A 127 -10.75 -19.05 -20.66
N MET A 128 -10.77 -18.81 -19.35
CA MET A 128 -11.11 -17.55 -18.74
C MET A 128 -9.86 -16.67 -18.58
N SER A 129 -10.01 -15.37 -18.86
CA SER A 129 -8.96 -14.37 -18.64
C SER A 129 -9.38 -13.44 -17.53
N VAL A 130 -8.49 -13.19 -16.59
CA VAL A 130 -8.67 -12.21 -15.52
C VAL A 130 -7.67 -11.08 -15.74
N PRO A 131 -8.09 -9.81 -15.71
CA PRO A 131 -7.18 -8.68 -15.87
C PRO A 131 -6.17 -8.62 -14.71
N ASP A 132 -5.02 -8.01 -14.98
CA ASP A 132 -4.03 -7.76 -13.94
C ASP A 132 -4.60 -6.77 -12.91
N LEU A 133 -4.27 -7.00 -11.64
CA LEU A 133 -4.65 -6.12 -10.54
C LEU A 133 -3.86 -4.81 -10.65
N SER A 134 -4.57 -3.69 -10.71
CA SER A 134 -3.97 -2.36 -10.73
C SER A 134 -3.89 -1.83 -9.30
N LEU A 135 -2.68 -1.69 -8.78
CA LEU A 135 -2.40 -1.17 -7.46
C LEU A 135 -1.67 0.17 -7.55
N THR A 136 -1.97 1.06 -6.60
CA THR A 136 -1.14 2.24 -6.32
C THR A 136 0.02 1.83 -5.40
N ASN A 137 0.93 2.77 -5.13
CA ASN A 137 2.05 2.52 -4.23
C ASN A 137 2.35 3.81 -3.45
N ASP A 138 1.35 4.24 -2.68
CA ASP A 138 1.41 5.50 -1.95
C ASP A 138 1.89 5.24 -0.52
N ALA A 139 2.94 5.92 -0.12
CA ALA A 139 3.41 5.89 1.26
C ALA A 139 2.45 6.66 2.17
N VAL A 140 1.99 6.03 3.25
CA VAL A 140 1.06 6.64 4.21
C VAL A 140 1.40 6.21 5.65
N VAL A 141 0.93 6.99 6.62
CA VAL A 141 1.16 6.76 8.05
C VAL A 141 -0.18 6.67 8.77
N THR A 142 -0.30 5.73 9.70
CA THR A 142 -1.48 5.64 10.58
C THR A 142 -1.47 6.76 11.62
N MET A 143 -2.53 7.52 11.73
CA MET A 143 -2.66 8.61 12.70
C MET A 143 -3.03 8.13 14.11
N GLU A 144 -3.54 6.91 14.21
CA GLU A 144 -3.96 6.26 15.44
C GLU A 144 -3.74 4.74 15.34
N SER A 145 -3.90 4.01 16.44
CA SER A 145 -3.94 2.55 16.38
C SER A 145 -5.16 2.09 15.59
N VAL A 146 -4.95 1.26 14.57
CA VAL A 146 -6.00 0.82 13.64
C VAL A 146 -6.10 -0.69 13.56
N LYS A 147 -7.32 -1.17 13.36
CA LYS A 147 -7.59 -2.58 13.07
C LYS A 147 -7.68 -2.75 11.56
N VAL A 148 -6.76 -3.51 11.02
CA VAL A 148 -6.79 -3.91 9.61
C VAL A 148 -7.79 -5.03 9.46
N THR A 149 -8.72 -4.90 8.52
CA THR A 149 -9.77 -5.90 8.27
C THR A 149 -9.63 -6.54 6.91
N ASP A 150 -10.06 -7.79 6.80
CA ASP A 150 -10.28 -8.50 5.55
C ASP A 150 -11.77 -8.52 5.12
N ASP A 151 -12.62 -7.80 5.86
CA ASP A 151 -14.07 -7.72 5.64
C ASP A 151 -14.59 -6.28 5.83
N PRO A 152 -14.22 -5.32 4.98
CA PRO A 152 -14.61 -3.91 5.15
C PRO A 152 -16.10 -3.67 4.89
N LEU A 153 -16.76 -4.51 4.08
CA LEU A 153 -18.17 -4.35 3.69
C LEU A 153 -19.15 -5.12 4.59
N GLY A 154 -18.64 -5.94 5.50
CA GLY A 154 -19.48 -6.75 6.41
C GLY A 154 -19.15 -6.49 7.87
N ASN A 155 -18.67 -7.51 8.56
CA ASN A 155 -18.48 -7.47 10.01
C ASN A 155 -17.12 -6.91 10.49
N GLN A 156 -16.29 -6.43 9.56
CA GLN A 156 -15.00 -5.79 9.85
C GLN A 156 -14.10 -6.63 10.79
N ASN A 157 -13.95 -7.91 10.46
CA ASN A 157 -13.10 -8.80 11.24
C ASN A 157 -11.66 -8.29 11.29
N THR A 158 -11.08 -8.26 12.47
CA THR A 158 -9.68 -7.86 12.62
C THR A 158 -8.76 -8.95 12.10
N LEU A 159 -7.93 -8.61 11.13
CA LEU A 159 -6.83 -9.44 10.62
C LEU A 159 -5.56 -9.22 11.45
N VAL A 160 -5.22 -7.96 11.68
CA VAL A 160 -4.10 -7.50 12.49
C VAL A 160 -4.44 -6.11 13.07
N GLU A 161 -3.86 -5.78 14.21
CA GLU A 161 -3.92 -4.45 14.79
C GLU A 161 -2.51 -3.83 14.71
N ILE A 162 -2.44 -2.60 14.22
CA ILE A 162 -1.18 -1.87 14.05
C ILE A 162 -1.25 -0.56 14.84
N PRO A 163 -0.15 -0.14 15.49
CA PRO A 163 -0.14 1.08 16.30
C PRO A 163 -0.24 2.35 15.45
N ALA A 164 -0.49 3.48 16.10
CA ALA A 164 -0.27 4.79 15.52
C ALA A 164 1.16 4.94 15.00
N ASP A 165 1.37 5.88 14.10
CA ASP A 165 2.68 6.18 13.48
C ASP A 165 3.30 4.98 12.72
N SER A 166 2.48 4.00 12.33
CA SER A 166 2.93 2.88 11.49
C SER A 166 3.00 3.32 10.04
N HIS A 167 4.15 3.11 9.43
CA HIS A 167 4.36 3.34 8.01
C HIS A 167 3.85 2.15 7.22
N VAL A 168 2.93 2.41 6.30
CA VAL A 168 2.32 1.39 5.45
C VAL A 168 2.20 1.91 4.02
N THR A 169 2.02 1.01 3.07
CA THR A 169 1.79 1.37 1.67
C THR A 169 0.31 1.27 1.36
N ARG A 170 -0.31 2.35 0.88
CA ARG A 170 -1.67 2.31 0.33
C ARG A 170 -1.60 1.78 -1.10
N LEU A 171 -2.29 0.69 -1.34
CA LEU A 171 -2.34 -0.02 -2.62
C LEU A 171 -3.60 0.30 -3.43
N GLY A 172 -4.61 0.89 -2.80
CA GLY A 172 -5.85 1.26 -3.47
C GLY A 172 -6.90 1.77 -2.50
N THR A 173 -8.06 2.14 -3.05
CA THR A 173 -9.21 2.62 -2.28
C THR A 173 -10.48 1.89 -2.69
N MET A 174 -11.45 1.80 -1.76
CA MET A 174 -12.77 1.23 -1.96
C MET A 174 -13.75 1.96 -1.05
N GLY A 175 -14.50 2.93 -1.58
CA GLY A 175 -15.31 3.85 -0.77
C GLY A 175 -14.44 4.59 0.26
N ASP A 176 -14.85 4.52 1.53
CA ASP A 176 -14.14 5.13 2.66
C ASP A 176 -12.93 4.32 3.15
N TRP A 177 -12.61 3.21 2.49
CA TRP A 177 -11.56 2.30 2.89
C TRP A 177 -10.33 2.42 2.01
N SER A 178 -9.15 2.39 2.63
CA SER A 178 -7.85 2.24 1.99
C SER A 178 -7.37 0.80 2.14
N TYR A 179 -6.98 0.19 1.02
CA TYR A 179 -6.31 -1.10 0.99
C TYR A 179 -4.83 -0.88 1.19
N ILE A 180 -4.28 -1.40 2.27
CA ILE A 180 -2.90 -1.15 2.68
C ILE A 180 -2.08 -2.43 2.73
N GLU A 181 -0.75 -2.26 2.61
CA GLU A 181 0.24 -3.31 2.86
C GLU A 181 1.16 -2.89 4.01
N GLY A 182 1.50 -3.85 4.83
CA GLY A 182 2.46 -3.68 5.91
C GLY A 182 3.02 -5.01 6.41
N THR A 183 3.86 -4.96 7.44
CA THR A 183 4.47 -6.13 8.06
C THR A 183 4.16 -6.15 9.55
N SER A 184 3.79 -7.31 10.06
CA SER A 184 3.59 -7.56 11.49
C SER A 184 4.22 -8.90 11.87
N GLU A 185 5.07 -8.93 12.88
CA GLU A 185 5.80 -10.15 13.30
C GLU A 185 6.51 -10.85 12.12
N ASP A 186 7.21 -10.07 11.29
CA ASP A 186 7.90 -10.52 10.07
C ASP A 186 7.00 -11.18 9.01
N LYS A 187 5.69 -11.00 9.11
CA LYS A 187 4.73 -11.49 8.13
C LYS A 187 4.08 -10.33 7.39
N LEU A 188 4.09 -10.44 6.07
CA LEU A 188 3.37 -9.52 5.22
C LEU A 188 1.86 -9.63 5.47
N TYR A 189 1.17 -8.52 5.44
CA TYR A 189 -0.29 -8.45 5.38
C TYR A 189 -0.75 -7.40 4.40
N ARG A 190 -1.92 -7.62 3.83
CA ARG A 190 -2.73 -6.61 3.14
C ARG A 190 -4.13 -6.67 3.71
N GLY A 191 -4.78 -5.53 3.80
CA GLY A 191 -6.15 -5.42 4.28
C GLY A 191 -6.61 -3.98 4.27
N PHE A 192 -7.77 -3.75 4.84
CA PHE A 192 -8.47 -2.46 4.77
C PHE A 192 -8.44 -1.75 6.12
N VAL A 193 -8.25 -0.44 6.06
CA VAL A 193 -8.45 0.51 7.17
C VAL A 193 -9.28 1.68 6.66
N LEU A 194 -9.94 2.41 7.55
CA LEU A 194 -10.62 3.65 7.16
C LEU A 194 -9.60 4.66 6.62
N SER A 195 -9.86 5.23 5.46
CA SER A 195 -8.96 6.22 4.83
C SER A 195 -8.72 7.43 5.73
N SER A 196 -9.71 7.79 6.55
CA SER A 196 -9.61 8.88 7.53
C SER A 196 -8.62 8.63 8.66
N THR A 197 -8.12 7.40 8.84
CA THR A 197 -7.11 7.06 9.85
C THR A 197 -5.67 7.13 9.30
N LEU A 198 -5.53 7.47 8.02
CA LEU A 198 -4.25 7.58 7.34
C LEU A 198 -3.91 9.03 7.03
N SER A 199 -2.63 9.34 7.07
CA SER A 199 -2.05 10.61 6.58
C SER A 199 -1.11 10.32 5.42
N ASP A 200 -1.22 11.08 4.35
CA ASP A 200 -0.28 11.07 3.23
C ASP A 200 1.04 11.81 3.59
N THR A 201 1.03 12.50 4.72
CA THR A 201 2.20 13.24 5.20
C THR A 201 2.77 12.52 6.41
N MET A 202 4.03 12.14 6.31
CA MET A 202 4.74 11.69 7.49
C MET A 202 4.93 12.87 8.45
N VAL A 203 4.45 12.72 9.66
CA VAL A 203 4.69 13.70 10.72
C VAL A 203 5.41 12.98 11.86
N VAL A 204 6.68 13.27 12.00
CA VAL A 204 7.45 12.83 13.17
C VAL A 204 7.23 13.87 14.26
N TYR A 205 6.48 13.50 15.30
CA TYR A 205 6.11 14.45 16.37
C TYR A 205 7.07 14.44 17.56
N SER A 206 7.74 13.31 17.81
CA SER A 206 8.57 13.13 18.99
C SER A 206 10.06 12.99 18.65
N VAL A 207 10.90 13.42 19.61
CA VAL A 207 12.36 13.24 19.53
C VAL A 207 12.72 11.75 19.54
N GLU A 208 11.97 10.93 20.26
CA GLU A 208 12.20 9.48 20.36
C GLU A 208 11.97 8.80 19.02
N GLU A 209 10.95 9.23 18.30
CA GLU A 209 10.68 8.70 16.97
C GLU A 209 11.71 9.18 15.96
N ALA A 210 12.08 10.47 16.00
CA ALA A 210 13.14 11.00 15.15
C ALA A 210 14.47 10.27 15.38
N LYS A 211 14.82 9.92 16.63
CA LYS A 211 15.97 9.06 16.92
C LYS A 211 15.90 7.72 16.23
N ARG A 212 14.75 7.04 16.33
CA ARG A 212 14.54 5.74 15.70
C ARG A 212 14.66 5.80 14.17
N VAL A 213 14.15 6.86 13.53
CA VAL A 213 14.31 7.07 12.09
C VAL A 213 15.76 7.28 11.71
N LEU A 214 16.52 8.06 12.52
CA LEU A 214 17.93 8.34 12.29
C LEU A 214 18.81 7.08 12.35
N GLU A 215 18.48 6.09 13.18
CA GLU A 215 19.30 4.88 13.33
C GLU A 215 19.55 4.17 11.99
N GLY A 216 20.82 3.80 11.76
CA GLY A 216 21.26 3.07 10.56
C GLY A 216 22.18 3.87 9.66
N ASP A 217 22.37 3.34 8.46
CA ASP A 217 23.30 3.87 7.46
C ASP A 217 22.57 4.80 6.48
N TRP A 218 23.21 5.94 6.18
CA TRP A 218 22.68 6.98 5.32
C TRP A 218 23.69 7.39 4.26
N ASN A 219 23.27 7.44 3.01
CA ASN A 219 24.05 8.04 1.93
C ASN A 219 23.83 9.56 1.95
N VAL A 220 24.90 10.32 1.86
CA VAL A 220 24.84 11.80 1.92
C VAL A 220 25.00 12.37 0.53
N TYR A 221 24.11 13.26 0.17
CA TYR A 221 24.10 13.97 -1.09
C TYR A 221 24.27 15.47 -0.82
N ALA A 222 25.27 16.09 -1.45
CA ALA A 222 25.50 17.53 -1.43
C ALA A 222 25.36 18.07 -2.87
N GLY A 223 24.20 18.67 -3.18
CA GLY A 223 23.90 19.16 -4.53
C GLY A 223 23.77 18.04 -5.57
N ASP A 224 24.01 18.34 -6.85
CA ASP A 224 23.81 17.44 -8.00
C ASP A 224 24.88 16.35 -8.17
N ALA A 225 25.92 16.36 -7.35
CA ALA A 225 26.99 15.37 -7.39
C ALA A 225 26.72 14.25 -6.38
N GLY A 226 26.47 13.04 -6.87
CA GLY A 226 26.47 11.86 -6.02
C GLY A 226 27.82 11.76 -5.31
N SER A 227 27.83 11.88 -3.99
CA SER A 227 29.04 11.77 -3.21
C SER A 227 29.18 10.37 -2.62
N ALA A 228 30.42 9.94 -2.40
CA ALA A 228 30.72 8.72 -1.65
C ALA A 228 30.61 8.92 -0.12
N ASP A 229 29.93 9.98 0.30
CA ASP A 229 29.80 10.37 1.69
C ASP A 229 28.69 9.57 2.35
N HIS A 230 28.88 9.22 3.59
CA HIS A 230 27.93 8.46 4.36
C HIS A 230 27.97 8.85 5.84
N LEU A 231 26.83 8.66 6.50
CA LEU A 231 26.69 8.77 7.94
C LEU A 231 26.01 7.51 8.48
N ARG A 232 26.44 7.06 9.64
CA ARG A 232 25.80 5.99 10.38
C ARG A 232 25.52 6.44 11.79
N PHE A 233 24.27 6.37 12.20
CA PHE A 233 23.81 6.67 13.54
C PHE A 233 23.52 5.36 14.29
N ASP A 234 24.05 5.21 15.51
CA ASP A 234 23.71 4.08 16.35
C ASP A 234 22.76 4.47 17.49
N ASN A 235 22.09 3.47 18.06
CA ASN A 235 21.13 3.65 19.15
C ASN A 235 21.77 4.07 20.50
N SER A 236 23.09 4.07 20.59
CA SER A 236 23.85 4.50 21.77
C SER A 236 24.25 5.97 21.69
N GLY A 237 23.86 6.69 20.62
CA GLY A 237 24.20 8.09 20.41
C GLY A 237 25.55 8.31 19.76
N ASN A 238 26.19 7.27 19.19
CA ASN A 238 27.41 7.46 18.42
C ASN A 238 27.06 7.66 16.93
N ILE A 239 27.89 8.46 16.27
CA ILE A 239 27.82 8.70 14.84
C ILE A 239 29.19 8.42 14.21
N TYR A 240 29.14 7.83 13.02
CA TYR A 240 30.31 7.50 12.21
C TYR A 240 30.07 8.00 10.79
N GLY A 241 31.12 8.36 10.11
CA GLY A 241 30.96 8.68 8.70
C GLY A 241 32.04 9.57 8.12
N ARG A 242 31.73 10.05 6.92
CA ARG A 242 32.55 10.99 6.16
C ARG A 242 31.64 11.96 5.39
N LEU A 243 31.95 13.23 5.44
CA LEU A 243 31.35 14.27 4.62
C LEU A 243 32.37 14.76 3.61
N SER A 244 31.92 15.36 2.50
CA SER A 244 32.72 15.72 1.33
C SER A 244 33.98 16.56 1.63
N GLU A 245 33.99 17.29 2.71
CA GLU A 245 35.12 18.10 3.15
C GLU A 245 36.13 17.34 4.04
N ASP A 246 35.79 16.13 4.45
CA ASP A 246 36.62 15.33 5.33
C ASP A 246 37.65 14.52 4.54
N THR A 247 38.89 14.50 5.01
CA THR A 247 39.98 13.71 4.38
C THR A 247 39.97 12.25 4.79
N ALA A 248 39.26 11.91 5.87
CA ALA A 248 39.16 10.57 6.43
C ALA A 248 37.80 10.36 7.12
N GLU A 249 37.47 9.10 7.37
CA GLU A 249 36.37 8.77 8.25
C GLU A 249 36.60 9.28 9.68
N TRP A 250 35.50 9.65 10.32
CA TRP A 250 35.52 10.15 11.70
C TRP A 250 34.42 9.48 12.53
N SER A 251 34.53 9.59 13.82
CA SER A 251 33.52 9.21 14.80
C SER A 251 33.19 10.37 15.72
N GLY A 252 31.99 10.33 16.30
CA GLY A 252 31.54 11.34 17.24
C GLY A 252 30.30 10.87 17.99
N GLN A 253 29.67 11.83 18.63
CA GLN A 253 28.37 11.62 19.27
C GLN A 253 27.30 12.50 18.61
N TRP A 254 26.07 12.13 18.75
CA TRP A 254 24.94 12.91 18.26
C TRP A 254 23.84 13.05 19.30
N ALA A 255 23.11 14.13 19.20
CA ALA A 255 21.91 14.39 19.97
C ALA A 255 20.88 15.09 19.10
N ILE A 256 19.61 14.88 19.40
CA ILE A 256 18.49 15.51 18.70
C ILE A 256 17.58 16.19 19.72
N TYR A 257 17.10 17.36 19.35
CA TYR A 257 16.21 18.18 20.15
C TYR A 257 15.01 18.63 19.32
N LYS A 258 13.93 18.99 19.98
CA LYS A 258 12.82 19.66 19.30
C LYS A 258 13.29 21.03 18.85
N TYR A 259 13.00 21.38 17.60
CA TYR A 259 13.33 22.69 17.08
C TYR A 259 12.49 23.80 17.76
N ASP A 260 13.13 24.91 18.08
CA ASP A 260 12.49 26.11 18.63
C ASP A 260 12.80 27.30 17.73
N ALA A 261 11.84 27.68 16.89
CA ALA A 261 11.96 28.78 15.95
C ALA A 261 12.21 30.17 16.62
N SER A 262 11.96 30.28 17.93
CA SER A 262 12.25 31.52 18.67
C SER A 262 13.74 31.70 18.95
N GLN A 263 14.53 30.64 18.87
CA GLN A 263 15.96 30.63 19.21
C GLN A 263 16.86 30.77 17.98
N LYS A 264 16.48 30.14 16.88
CA LYS A 264 17.27 30.07 15.65
C LYS A 264 16.35 30.11 14.43
N ALA A 265 16.88 30.51 13.30
CA ALA A 265 16.19 30.48 12.01
C ALA A 265 16.97 29.58 11.05
N TYR A 266 16.33 28.56 10.56
CA TYR A 266 16.83 27.69 9.51
C TYR A 266 16.05 27.92 8.22
N TRP A 267 16.68 27.65 7.11
CA TRP A 267 16.10 27.92 5.79
C TRP A 267 14.81 27.14 5.48
N ASN A 268 14.66 25.93 6.02
CA ASN A 268 13.59 25.00 5.66
C ASN A 268 12.60 24.71 6.80
N ASP A 269 12.53 25.55 7.84
CA ASP A 269 11.66 25.34 9.01
C ASP A 269 11.67 23.88 9.49
N PRO A 270 12.79 23.43 10.09
CA PRO A 270 12.93 22.03 10.50
C PRO A 270 12.00 21.69 11.66
N GLU A 271 11.72 20.39 11.83
CA GLU A 271 10.98 19.88 12.99
C GLU A 271 11.89 19.68 14.20
N PHE A 272 13.18 19.39 13.94
CA PHE A 272 14.17 19.07 14.97
C PHE A 272 15.49 19.80 14.74
N GLU A 273 16.31 19.79 15.77
CA GLU A 273 17.71 20.20 15.72
C GLU A 273 18.59 18.98 15.99
N LEU A 274 19.49 18.65 15.06
CA LEU A 274 20.50 17.61 15.18
C LEU A 274 21.83 18.24 15.54
N THR A 275 22.41 17.84 16.67
CA THR A 275 23.75 18.26 17.07
C THR A 275 24.72 17.10 16.95
N ILE A 276 25.83 17.33 16.29
CA ILE A 276 26.93 16.37 16.09
C ILE A 276 28.18 16.90 16.82
N TYR A 277 28.69 16.09 17.71
CA TYR A 277 29.90 16.38 18.49
C TYR A 277 31.06 15.58 17.91
N ARG A 278 32.04 16.28 17.35
CA ARG A 278 33.28 15.70 16.80
C ARG A 278 34.50 16.28 17.53
N ASP A 279 35.65 15.64 17.43
CA ASP A 279 36.91 16.16 17.95
C ASP A 279 37.25 17.55 17.36
N THR A 280 36.78 17.82 16.16
CA THR A 280 36.96 19.11 15.44
C THR A 280 36.01 20.20 15.87
N GLY A 281 35.00 19.90 16.66
CA GLY A 281 33.99 20.85 17.12
C GLY A 281 32.55 20.30 17.19
N THR A 282 31.66 21.20 17.53
CA THR A 282 30.21 20.91 17.59
C THR A 282 29.52 21.53 16.38
N PHE A 283 28.72 20.74 15.69
CA PHE A 283 27.98 21.13 14.50
C PHE A 283 26.49 20.94 14.77
N THR A 284 25.69 21.95 14.48
CA THR A 284 24.26 21.92 14.71
C THR A 284 23.52 22.18 13.40
N TYR A 285 22.57 21.34 13.10
CA TYR A 285 21.76 21.39 11.87
C TYR A 285 20.27 21.41 12.22
N GLY A 286 19.50 22.18 11.46
CA GLY A 286 18.06 21.96 11.40
C GLY A 286 17.79 20.64 10.68
N LEU A 287 16.97 19.77 11.26
CA LEU A 287 16.63 18.48 10.70
C LEU A 287 15.15 18.46 10.30
N ARG A 288 14.89 18.21 9.03
CA ARG A 288 13.58 17.87 8.49
C ARG A 288 13.60 16.44 8.01
N ILE A 289 12.62 15.67 8.44
CA ILE A 289 12.44 14.26 8.04
C ILE A 289 11.35 14.21 6.99
N CYS A 290 11.70 13.68 5.80
CA CYS A 290 10.76 13.44 4.71
C CYS A 290 10.66 11.94 4.47
N TRP A 291 9.48 11.46 4.20
CA TRP A 291 9.26 10.10 3.77
C TRP A 291 8.70 10.11 2.36
N GLU A 292 9.42 9.48 1.46
CA GLU A 292 9.06 9.42 0.05
C GLU A 292 9.06 7.97 -0.43
N PRO A 293 8.07 7.55 -1.24
CA PRO A 293 8.10 6.25 -1.88
C PRO A 293 9.21 6.23 -2.94
N TYR A 294 10.15 5.30 -2.79
CA TYR A 294 11.23 5.09 -3.77
C TYR A 294 10.94 3.83 -4.61
N GLY A 295 10.55 4.03 -5.89
CA GLY A 295 10.43 2.96 -6.88
C GLY A 295 9.52 1.81 -6.44
N THR A 296 9.85 0.60 -6.91
CA THR A 296 9.05 -0.62 -6.67
C THR A 296 9.33 -1.30 -5.32
N ASN A 297 10.22 -0.76 -4.49
CA ASN A 297 10.72 -1.43 -3.28
C ASN A 297 10.26 -0.80 -1.97
N GLY A 298 9.26 0.06 -1.99
CA GLY A 298 8.71 0.66 -0.78
C GLY A 298 9.15 2.10 -0.51
N ALA A 299 8.83 2.59 0.66
CA ALA A 299 9.13 3.94 1.12
C ALA A 299 10.54 4.05 1.69
N SER A 300 11.20 5.16 1.41
CA SER A 300 12.51 5.51 1.95
C SER A 300 12.42 6.83 2.70
N TYR A 301 13.27 6.97 3.71
CA TYR A 301 13.44 8.25 4.38
C TYR A 301 14.47 9.09 3.66
N ALA A 302 14.18 10.38 3.56
CA ALA A 302 15.15 11.42 3.28
C ALA A 302 15.26 12.35 4.48
N LEU A 303 16.45 12.66 4.92
CA LEU A 303 16.74 13.64 5.96
C LEU A 303 17.32 14.87 5.30
N ILE A 304 16.73 16.02 5.54
CA ILE A 304 17.22 17.29 5.05
C ILE A 304 17.87 18.01 6.23
N LEU A 305 19.18 18.21 6.16
CA LEU A 305 19.94 18.97 7.13
C LEU A 305 20.17 20.38 6.58
N SER A 306 19.91 21.40 7.39
CA SER A 306 20.15 22.80 7.05
C SER A 306 21.02 23.47 8.11
N GLU A 307 21.92 24.33 7.69
CA GLU A 307 22.70 25.18 8.58
C GLU A 307 21.93 26.48 8.90
N GLU A 308 22.20 27.04 10.07
CA GLU A 308 21.64 28.32 10.47
C GLU A 308 22.01 29.40 9.47
N GLY A 309 20.99 30.08 8.93
CA GLY A 309 21.15 31.18 7.98
C GLY A 309 21.74 30.80 6.61
N ARG A 310 21.86 29.51 6.28
CA ARG A 310 22.41 29.03 5.01
C ARG A 310 21.51 28.02 4.33
N ASN A 311 21.46 28.12 3.01
CA ASN A 311 20.82 27.13 2.13
C ASN A 311 21.85 26.03 1.77
N SER A 312 22.44 25.37 2.72
CA SER A 312 23.43 24.32 2.52
C SER A 312 22.81 22.94 2.82
N GLY A 313 21.67 22.63 2.20
CA GLY A 313 20.96 21.39 2.50
C GLY A 313 21.79 20.17 2.14
N LEU A 314 22.25 19.44 3.16
CA LEU A 314 22.67 18.06 3.00
C LEU A 314 21.40 17.21 2.99
N VAL A 315 21.28 16.34 2.00
CA VAL A 315 20.18 15.37 1.90
C VAL A 315 20.75 13.99 2.16
N LEU A 316 20.19 13.29 3.15
CA LEU A 316 20.55 11.92 3.46
C LEU A 316 19.41 11.00 3.04
N CYS A 317 19.73 9.92 2.34
CA CYS A 317 18.78 8.91 1.92
C CYS A 317 19.22 7.52 2.40
N LYS A 318 18.24 6.72 2.83
CA LYS A 318 18.45 5.28 3.11
C LYS A 318 18.35 4.46 1.86
#